data_8e53b9e50f4529dfd97ac3595d2dd08e
#
_entry.id   8e53b9e50f4529dfd97ac3595d2dd08e
#
_cell.length_a   1.000
_cell.length_b   1.000
_cell.length_c   1.000
_cell.angle_alpha   90.00
_cell.angle_beta   90.00
_cell.angle_gamma   90.00
#
_symmetry.space_group_name_H-M   'P 1'
#
loop_
_entity.id
_entity.type
_entity.pdbx_description
1 polymer ?
#
loop_
_entity_poly.entity_id
_entity_poly.type
_entity_poly.pdbx_seq_one_letter_code
_entity_poly.pdbx_strand_id
1 'polypeptide(L)'
;RPLTVALLLRLGNSFDIDLKEFAEDDSAALNTSITEIFTDPLLSDERVPRREIQDMITAAPGAARAIYTLFQAYRKVRDEIEATTGDGRIMTKVNAPVERVREFLQSQNNYFAVLENAAETLCEKAGIMFQGNSGEKTAMENPLANIANHINSTAGLRVRVLPVKVMQNQLRRYDQHRREILLSEALRRPQRQFHLLVQYALLSQQPILDEICATLDSDDQQTVSLLKVTLAAYFAGAVMMPYDAFLESAKNLRYDLDLLGRRFDTSLEQVCHRLTTLNASHMRGIPFFFVRVDDAGNISKRLAAAGMQFATHGGTCPKWAVHKAFRTPEKILTQAVELPGGQKFFTLARTVPPLWSAVSEETTEFAVALGCELHHARDIIYADQIDTGKPKNLEPIGIGCAACERMDCTQRAHPPIGHELRFDGHMRRAGMFDLDIT
;
A
#
# COMPACT_ATOMS: atom_id res chain seq x y z
N ARG A 1 -28.30 11.75 21.83
CA ARG A 1 -28.89 10.52 22.41
C ARG A 1 -27.97 9.37 22.06
N PRO A 2 -27.60 8.50 23.00
CA PRO A 2 -26.75 7.35 22.68
C PRO A 2 -27.44 6.42 21.69
N LEU A 3 -26.70 5.92 20.73
CA LEU A 3 -27.14 4.93 19.75
C LEU A 3 -27.51 3.63 20.52
N THR A 4 -28.74 3.19 20.39
CA THR A 4 -29.15 1.92 20.97
C THR A 4 -28.88 0.77 20.00
N VAL A 5 -28.62 -0.45 20.53
CA VAL A 5 -28.38 -1.66 19.72
C VAL A 5 -29.50 -1.90 18.71
N ALA A 6 -30.75 -1.62 19.09
CA ALA A 6 -31.90 -1.75 18.18
C ALA A 6 -31.86 -0.76 17.01
N LEU A 7 -31.28 0.43 17.19
CA LEU A 7 -31.13 1.43 16.15
C LEU A 7 -29.96 1.05 15.20
N LEU A 8 -28.87 0.51 15.75
CA LEU A 8 -27.74 0.01 14.98
C LEU A 8 -28.16 -1.18 14.09
N LEU A 9 -28.92 -2.13 14.62
CA LEU A 9 -29.46 -3.24 13.85
C LEU A 9 -30.42 -2.80 12.73
N ARG A 10 -31.23 -1.76 12.97
CA ARG A 10 -32.11 -1.18 11.95
C ARG A 10 -31.31 -0.46 10.85
N LEU A 11 -30.25 0.26 11.21
CA LEU A 11 -29.36 0.91 10.26
C LEU A 11 -28.61 -0.13 9.42
N GLY A 12 -28.05 -1.17 10.03
CA GLY A 12 -27.40 -2.27 9.35
C GLY A 12 -28.31 -2.92 8.29
N ASN A 13 -29.54 -3.27 8.68
CA ASN A 13 -30.52 -3.87 7.78
C ASN A 13 -31.05 -2.90 6.69
N SER A 14 -31.07 -1.58 6.95
CA SER A 14 -31.57 -0.60 5.96
C SER A 14 -30.53 -0.21 4.92
N PHE A 15 -29.24 -0.33 5.26
CA PHE A 15 -28.12 0.05 4.39
C PHE A 15 -27.29 -1.14 3.92
N ASP A 16 -27.74 -2.38 4.22
CA ASP A 16 -27.05 -3.64 3.90
C ASP A 16 -25.58 -3.64 4.40
N ILE A 17 -25.39 -3.11 5.61
CA ILE A 17 -24.10 -3.00 6.28
C ILE A 17 -24.00 -4.14 7.30
N ASP A 18 -22.98 -5.00 7.15
CA ASP A 18 -22.68 -6.00 8.18
C ASP A 18 -22.05 -5.31 9.40
N LEU A 19 -22.82 -5.22 10.49
CA LEU A 19 -22.36 -4.60 11.74
C LEU A 19 -21.17 -5.33 12.37
N LYS A 20 -20.89 -6.57 11.97
CA LYS A 20 -19.69 -7.31 12.37
C LYS A 20 -18.43 -6.75 11.76
N GLU A 21 -18.50 -6.25 10.52
CA GLU A 21 -17.35 -5.59 9.85
C GLU A 21 -16.82 -4.38 10.64
N PHE A 22 -17.73 -3.60 11.28
CA PHE A 22 -17.32 -2.44 12.09
C PHE A 22 -16.71 -2.82 13.45
N ALA A 23 -17.05 -3.98 14.00
CA ALA A 23 -16.56 -4.41 15.32
C ALA A 23 -15.28 -5.24 15.23
N GLU A 24 -15.10 -6.00 14.14
CA GLU A 24 -13.95 -6.91 13.96
C GLU A 24 -12.70 -6.16 13.46
N ASP A 25 -12.84 -5.15 12.61
CA ASP A 25 -11.71 -4.43 12.02
C ASP A 25 -10.95 -3.58 13.07
N ASP A 26 -11.67 -2.87 13.93
CA ASP A 26 -11.08 -2.02 14.98
C ASP A 26 -10.38 -2.83 16.08
N SER A 27 -10.92 -3.99 16.43
CA SER A 27 -10.33 -4.84 17.46
C SER A 27 -9.10 -5.63 16.99
N ALA A 28 -9.09 -6.08 15.73
CA ALA A 28 -7.96 -6.78 15.15
C ALA A 28 -6.76 -5.83 14.92
N ALA A 29 -7.03 -4.61 14.46
CA ALA A 29 -6.02 -3.56 14.30
C ALA A 29 -5.39 -3.19 15.65
N LEU A 30 -6.23 -2.97 16.67
CA LEU A 30 -5.76 -2.66 18.01
C LEU A 30 -4.95 -3.81 18.62
N ASN A 31 -5.37 -5.06 18.41
CA ASN A 31 -4.66 -6.24 18.90
C ASN A 31 -3.23 -6.33 18.32
N THR A 32 -3.09 -6.12 17.02
CA THR A 32 -1.79 -6.13 16.38
C THR A 32 -0.91 -5.00 16.88
N SER A 33 -1.45 -3.78 16.94
CA SER A 33 -0.71 -2.60 17.38
C SER A 33 -0.25 -2.72 18.85
N ILE A 34 -1.10 -3.20 19.72
CA ILE A 34 -0.75 -3.43 21.13
C ILE A 34 0.28 -4.55 21.27
N THR A 35 0.12 -5.65 20.54
CA THR A 35 1.10 -6.74 20.57
C THR A 35 2.48 -6.23 20.11
N GLU A 36 2.52 -5.37 19.10
CA GLU A 36 3.77 -4.79 18.61
C GLU A 36 4.45 -3.87 19.64
N ILE A 37 3.69 -3.16 20.47
CA ILE A 37 4.22 -2.33 21.57
C ILE A 37 5.07 -3.16 22.54
N PHE A 38 4.60 -4.34 22.92
CA PHE A 38 5.34 -5.23 23.79
C PHE A 38 6.58 -5.87 23.13
N THR A 39 6.86 -5.55 21.86
CA THR A 39 8.10 -5.93 21.17
C THR A 39 9.21 -4.89 21.29
N ASP A 40 8.89 -3.69 21.80
CA ASP A 40 9.88 -2.62 21.92
C ASP A 40 10.93 -3.00 22.96
N PRO A 41 12.24 -2.75 22.71
CA PRO A 41 13.30 -3.01 23.65
C PRO A 41 13.10 -2.42 25.04
N LEU A 42 12.36 -1.31 25.15
CA LEU A 42 11.98 -0.70 26.44
C LEU A 42 11.20 -1.64 27.34
N LEU A 43 10.36 -2.52 26.75
CA LEU A 43 9.50 -3.44 27.49
C LEU A 43 10.04 -4.88 27.47
N SER A 44 11.28 -5.09 27.00
CA SER A 44 11.90 -6.42 26.91
C SER A 44 12.03 -7.13 28.27
N ASP A 45 12.16 -6.37 29.34
CA ASP A 45 12.27 -6.90 30.71
C ASP A 45 10.89 -7.20 31.36
N GLU A 46 9.81 -6.62 30.80
CA GLU A 46 8.43 -6.83 31.24
C GLU A 46 7.84 -7.99 30.44
N ARG A 47 7.92 -9.19 31.00
CA ARG A 47 7.37 -10.41 30.38
C ARG A 47 5.86 -10.46 30.59
N VAL A 48 5.09 -9.70 29.81
CA VAL A 48 3.62 -9.74 29.84
C VAL A 48 3.15 -10.93 29.00
N PRO A 49 2.50 -11.94 29.61
CA PRO A 49 1.94 -13.06 28.87
C PRO A 49 0.91 -12.56 27.86
N ARG A 50 0.93 -13.10 26.67
CA ARG A 50 0.03 -12.72 25.58
C ARG A 50 -1.44 -12.82 25.96
N ARG A 51 -1.81 -13.80 26.79
CA ARG A 51 -3.17 -13.94 27.30
C ARG A 51 -3.61 -12.69 28.06
N GLU A 52 -2.73 -12.09 28.86
CA GLU A 52 -3.02 -10.86 29.58
C GLU A 52 -3.18 -9.67 28.63
N ILE A 53 -2.39 -9.62 27.55
CA ILE A 53 -2.55 -8.61 26.49
C ILE A 53 -3.93 -8.74 25.84
N GLN A 54 -4.33 -9.94 25.49
CA GLN A 54 -5.64 -10.22 24.90
C GLN A 54 -6.80 -9.96 25.87
N ASP A 55 -6.64 -10.35 27.12
CA ASP A 55 -7.63 -10.08 28.18
C ASP A 55 -7.78 -8.56 28.40
N MET A 56 -6.67 -7.80 28.39
CA MET A 56 -6.69 -6.35 28.49
C MET A 56 -7.42 -5.70 27.29
N ILE A 57 -7.15 -6.14 26.07
CA ILE A 57 -7.80 -5.59 24.86
C ILE A 57 -9.29 -5.88 24.88
N THR A 58 -9.69 -7.08 25.33
CA THR A 58 -11.08 -7.50 25.34
C THR A 58 -11.86 -6.86 26.50
N ALA A 59 -11.28 -6.86 27.71
CA ALA A 59 -11.95 -6.36 28.92
C ALA A 59 -11.87 -4.83 29.06
N ALA A 60 -10.83 -4.19 28.51
CA ALA A 60 -10.58 -2.75 28.66
C ALA A 60 -10.04 -2.10 27.37
N PRO A 61 -10.81 -2.10 26.25
CA PRO A 61 -10.35 -1.56 24.96
C PRO A 61 -9.98 -0.07 25.02
N GLY A 62 -10.57 0.70 25.93
CA GLY A 62 -10.19 2.08 26.21
C GLY A 62 -8.79 2.21 26.81
N ALA A 63 -8.41 1.31 27.73
CA ALA A 63 -7.06 1.27 28.29
C ALA A 63 -6.03 0.85 27.23
N ALA A 64 -6.36 -0.14 26.41
CA ALA A 64 -5.51 -0.55 25.29
C ALA A 64 -5.23 0.60 24.32
N ARG A 65 -6.24 1.36 23.93
CA ARG A 65 -6.07 2.57 23.09
C ARG A 65 -5.24 3.65 23.79
N ALA A 66 -5.42 3.85 25.09
CA ALA A 66 -4.61 4.81 25.85
C ALA A 66 -3.14 4.41 25.88
N ILE A 67 -2.83 3.12 26.06
CA ILE A 67 -1.46 2.57 26.01
C ILE A 67 -0.87 2.79 24.61
N TYR A 68 -1.61 2.52 23.56
CA TYR A 68 -1.17 2.76 22.19
C TYR A 68 -0.83 4.25 21.97
N THR A 69 -1.71 5.15 22.38
CA THR A 69 -1.49 6.60 22.25
C THR A 69 -0.27 7.06 23.06
N LEU A 70 -0.13 6.58 24.29
CA LEU A 70 1.02 6.88 25.13
C LEU A 70 2.33 6.37 24.53
N PHE A 71 2.33 5.17 23.98
CA PHE A 71 3.50 4.60 23.34
C PHE A 71 3.88 5.36 22.05
N GLN A 72 2.91 5.80 21.27
CA GLN A 72 3.15 6.66 20.12
C GLN A 72 3.78 8.01 20.54
N ALA A 73 3.26 8.62 21.62
CA ALA A 73 3.84 9.84 22.17
C ALA A 73 5.28 9.62 22.71
N TYR A 74 5.52 8.51 23.41
CA TYR A 74 6.85 8.11 23.87
C TYR A 74 7.81 7.94 22.69
N ARG A 75 7.42 7.22 21.64
CA ARG A 75 8.24 7.04 20.44
C ARG A 75 8.59 8.39 19.81
N LYS A 76 7.60 9.28 19.69
CA LYS A 76 7.83 10.64 19.18
C LYS A 76 8.89 11.38 19.99
N VAL A 77 8.76 11.39 21.33
CA VAL A 77 9.73 12.05 22.23
C VAL A 77 11.10 11.36 22.17
N ARG A 78 11.16 10.04 22.16
CA ARG A 78 12.40 9.29 22.02
C ARG A 78 13.12 9.64 20.71
N ASP A 79 12.39 9.66 19.60
CA ASP A 79 12.91 9.99 18.29
C ASP A 79 13.42 11.45 18.23
N GLU A 80 12.77 12.37 18.94
CA GLU A 80 13.21 13.77 19.11
C GLU A 80 14.50 13.88 19.95
N ILE A 81 14.64 13.11 21.02
CA ILE A 81 15.82 13.08 21.88
C ILE A 81 17.01 12.43 21.14
N GLU A 82 16.81 11.28 20.50
CA GLU A 82 17.86 10.58 19.75
C GLU A 82 18.40 11.44 18.59
N ALA A 83 17.58 12.31 18.04
CA ALA A 83 17.99 13.26 17.01
C ALA A 83 18.85 14.42 17.56
N THR A 84 18.74 14.72 18.84
CA THR A 84 19.47 15.84 19.49
C THR A 84 20.85 15.38 19.99
N THR A 85 21.02 14.10 20.29
CA THR A 85 22.24 13.54 20.87
C THR A 85 23.30 13.03 19.88
N GLY A 86 23.04 13.08 18.57
CA GLY A 86 24.09 12.87 17.53
C GLY A 86 24.62 11.45 17.37
N ASP A 87 24.07 10.46 18.05
CA ASP A 87 24.55 9.09 18.00
C ASP A 87 23.70 8.26 17.01
N GLY A 88 24.27 8.00 15.87
CA GLY A 88 24.09 6.90 14.88
C GLY A 88 22.71 6.34 14.51
N ARG A 89 21.59 6.80 15.06
CA ARG A 89 20.26 6.24 14.82
C ARG A 89 19.32 7.20 14.06
N ILE A 90 19.78 7.66 12.92
CA ILE A 90 19.03 8.56 12.01
C ILE A 90 17.78 7.88 11.40
N MET A 91 17.67 6.54 11.46
CA MET A 91 16.62 5.81 10.71
C MET A 91 15.19 6.02 11.23
N THR A 92 14.98 6.31 12.50
CA THR A 92 13.63 6.45 13.05
C THR A 92 12.97 7.79 12.71
N LYS A 93 13.73 8.87 12.61
CA LYS A 93 13.22 10.20 12.24
C LYS A 93 12.86 10.30 10.76
N VAL A 94 13.56 9.56 9.91
CA VAL A 94 13.32 9.57 8.44
C VAL A 94 11.96 8.94 8.08
N ASN A 95 11.45 8.03 8.89
CA ASN A 95 10.22 7.31 8.61
C ASN A 95 8.94 8.00 9.14
N ALA A 96 9.03 8.90 10.12
CA ALA A 96 7.85 9.54 10.71
C ALA A 96 6.98 10.29 9.68
N PRO A 97 7.52 11.10 8.74
CA PRO A 97 6.72 11.73 7.69
C PRO A 97 6.02 10.71 6.78
N VAL A 98 6.70 9.60 6.46
CA VAL A 98 6.16 8.54 5.60
C VAL A 98 5.00 7.83 6.27
N GLU A 99 5.11 7.49 7.56
CA GLU A 99 4.03 6.85 8.30
C GLU A 99 2.82 7.77 8.46
N ARG A 100 3.02 9.05 8.80
CA ARG A 100 1.92 10.03 8.88
C ARG A 100 1.16 10.17 7.57
N VAL A 101 1.88 10.24 6.45
CA VAL A 101 1.24 10.28 5.12
C VAL A 101 0.46 9.00 4.84
N ARG A 102 1.00 7.83 5.22
CA ARG A 102 0.30 6.54 5.09
C ARG A 102 -0.97 6.48 5.91
N GLU A 103 -0.91 6.85 7.18
CA GLU A 103 -2.06 6.91 8.08
C GLU A 103 -3.13 7.85 7.54
N PHE A 104 -2.73 9.02 7.05
CA PHE A 104 -3.64 9.96 6.41
C PHE A 104 -4.32 9.35 5.17
N LEU A 105 -3.57 8.75 4.25
CA LEU A 105 -4.15 8.10 3.06
C LEU A 105 -5.13 6.99 3.46
N GLN A 106 -4.78 6.18 4.45
CA GLN A 106 -5.63 5.10 4.96
C GLN A 106 -6.91 5.63 5.60
N SER A 107 -6.85 6.71 6.39
CA SER A 107 -8.03 7.37 6.98
C SER A 107 -9.01 7.89 5.93
N GLN A 108 -8.50 8.27 4.75
CA GLN A 108 -9.28 8.67 3.58
C GLN A 108 -9.66 7.48 2.67
N ASN A 109 -9.49 6.24 3.12
CA ASN A 109 -9.69 5.02 2.30
C ASN A 109 -8.94 5.06 0.96
N ASN A 110 -7.82 5.75 0.87
CA ASN A 110 -7.04 5.98 -0.35
C ASN A 110 -7.87 6.58 -1.52
N TYR A 111 -8.94 7.33 -1.24
CA TYR A 111 -9.85 7.88 -2.25
C TYR A 111 -10.05 9.38 -2.05
N PHE A 112 -9.91 10.17 -3.11
CA PHE A 112 -10.02 11.63 -3.10
C PHE A 112 -10.94 12.11 -4.23
N ALA A 113 -12.24 12.27 -3.95
CA ALA A 113 -13.24 12.66 -4.95
C ALA A 113 -12.88 13.95 -5.70
N VAL A 114 -12.31 14.94 -5.01
CA VAL A 114 -11.92 16.22 -5.61
C VAL A 114 -10.82 16.02 -6.67
N LEU A 115 -9.85 15.13 -6.42
CA LEU A 115 -8.79 14.83 -7.38
C LEU A 115 -9.31 13.98 -8.55
N GLU A 116 -10.28 13.08 -8.32
CA GLU A 116 -10.94 12.33 -9.41
C GLU A 116 -11.67 13.29 -10.37
N ASN A 117 -12.49 14.20 -9.82
CA ASN A 117 -13.22 15.19 -10.62
C ASN A 117 -12.25 16.12 -11.40
N ALA A 118 -11.14 16.52 -10.77
CA ALA A 118 -10.13 17.34 -11.42
C ALA A 118 -9.43 16.56 -12.55
N ALA A 119 -9.19 15.26 -12.36
CA ALA A 119 -8.61 14.39 -13.38
C ALA A 119 -9.55 14.18 -14.56
N GLU A 120 -10.83 13.94 -14.30
CA GLU A 120 -11.87 13.83 -15.34
C GLU A 120 -11.98 15.12 -16.15
N THR A 121 -12.04 16.26 -15.48
CA THR A 121 -12.06 17.59 -16.13
C THR A 121 -10.83 17.78 -17.05
N LEU A 122 -9.66 17.33 -16.65
CA LEU A 122 -8.46 17.39 -17.50
C LEU A 122 -8.61 16.46 -18.71
N CYS A 123 -9.10 15.23 -18.51
CA CYS A 123 -9.33 14.29 -19.60
C CYS A 123 -10.27 14.88 -20.65
N GLU A 124 -11.39 15.44 -20.24
CA GLU A 124 -12.35 16.08 -21.14
C GLU A 124 -11.70 17.25 -21.92
N LYS A 125 -11.03 18.18 -21.24
CA LYS A 125 -10.39 19.36 -21.85
C LYS A 125 -9.24 18.98 -22.79
N ALA A 126 -8.50 17.91 -22.49
CA ALA A 126 -7.40 17.44 -23.33
C ALA A 126 -7.88 16.47 -24.42
N GLY A 127 -9.18 16.18 -24.52
CA GLY A 127 -9.72 15.23 -25.47
C GLY A 127 -9.22 13.80 -25.26
N ILE A 128 -8.95 13.43 -23.99
CA ILE A 128 -8.48 12.10 -23.63
C ILE A 128 -9.71 11.22 -23.43
N MET A 129 -9.99 10.34 -24.39
CA MET A 129 -11.10 9.40 -24.30
C MET A 129 -10.58 8.00 -24.01
N PHE A 130 -11.16 7.36 -23.02
CA PHE A 130 -10.90 5.95 -22.70
C PHE A 130 -12.03 5.10 -23.26
N GLN A 131 -11.68 3.96 -23.86
CA GLN A 131 -12.69 3.06 -24.42
C GLN A 131 -13.51 2.40 -23.30
N GLY A 132 -14.81 2.71 -23.27
CA GLY A 132 -15.80 1.84 -22.68
C GLY A 132 -16.04 0.59 -23.57
N ASN A 133 -16.87 -0.33 -23.12
CA ASN A 133 -17.18 -1.62 -23.77
C ASN A 133 -17.82 -1.53 -25.17
N SER A 134 -18.06 -0.35 -25.71
CA SER A 134 -18.81 -0.15 -26.97
C SER A 134 -18.05 -0.46 -28.26
N GLY A 135 -16.85 -1.05 -28.16
CA GLY A 135 -16.18 -1.64 -29.34
C GLY A 135 -15.68 -0.68 -30.42
N GLU A 136 -16.02 0.59 -30.37
CA GLU A 136 -15.51 1.58 -31.30
C GLU A 136 -14.09 2.00 -30.91
N LYS A 137 -13.15 1.61 -31.76
CA LYS A 137 -11.73 1.94 -31.66
C LYS A 137 -11.52 3.43 -31.94
N THR A 138 -11.66 4.27 -30.95
CA THR A 138 -10.96 5.55 -30.94
C THR A 138 -9.65 5.34 -30.18
N ALA A 139 -8.74 4.61 -30.82
CA ALA A 139 -7.39 4.46 -30.30
C ALA A 139 -6.77 5.86 -30.21
N MET A 140 -6.44 6.28 -28.99
CA MET A 140 -5.61 7.47 -28.84
C MET A 140 -4.23 7.16 -29.38
N GLU A 141 -3.92 7.72 -30.55
CA GLU A 141 -2.65 7.49 -31.21
C GLU A 141 -1.47 8.00 -30.38
N ASN A 142 -1.66 8.98 -29.50
CA ASN A 142 -0.60 9.46 -28.60
C ASN A 142 -1.10 10.26 -27.39
N PRO A 143 -1.54 9.62 -26.29
CA PRO A 143 -2.04 10.33 -25.09
C PRO A 143 -1.00 11.29 -24.49
N LEU A 144 0.28 10.94 -24.54
CA LEU A 144 1.35 11.81 -24.05
C LEU A 144 1.43 13.13 -24.86
N ALA A 145 1.31 13.05 -26.19
CA ALA A 145 1.32 14.23 -27.04
C ALA A 145 0.10 15.13 -26.78
N ASN A 146 -1.09 14.55 -26.63
CA ASN A 146 -2.31 15.31 -26.34
C ASN A 146 -2.22 16.03 -24.99
N ILE A 147 -1.74 15.33 -23.96
CA ILE A 147 -1.50 15.93 -22.65
C ILE A 147 -0.45 17.05 -22.77
N ALA A 148 0.68 16.79 -23.43
CA ALA A 148 1.74 17.79 -23.60
C ALA A 148 1.26 19.02 -24.39
N ASN A 149 0.46 18.82 -25.45
CA ASN A 149 -0.12 19.92 -26.24
C ASN A 149 -1.13 20.73 -25.41
N HIS A 150 -1.99 20.06 -24.65
CA HIS A 150 -2.93 20.71 -23.76
C HIS A 150 -2.20 21.54 -22.69
N ILE A 151 -1.18 20.99 -22.07
CA ILE A 151 -0.35 21.67 -21.05
C ILE A 151 0.37 22.88 -21.68
N ASN A 152 0.85 22.74 -22.90
CA ASN A 152 1.48 23.86 -23.61
C ASN A 152 0.46 24.97 -23.92
N SER A 153 -0.69 24.63 -24.48
CA SER A 153 -1.70 25.62 -24.88
C SER A 153 -2.34 26.34 -23.68
N THR A 154 -2.57 25.64 -22.57
CA THR A 154 -3.27 26.20 -21.38
C THR A 154 -2.33 26.83 -20.37
N ALA A 155 -1.17 26.20 -20.11
CA ALA A 155 -0.22 26.64 -19.10
C ALA A 155 1.07 27.25 -19.67
N GLY A 156 1.27 27.23 -20.99
CA GLY A 156 2.50 27.71 -21.64
C GLY A 156 3.76 26.93 -21.23
N LEU A 157 3.59 25.67 -20.83
CA LEU A 157 4.69 24.78 -20.40
C LEU A 157 5.11 23.87 -21.56
N ARG A 158 6.39 23.87 -21.87
CA ARG A 158 6.94 22.98 -22.87
C ARG A 158 7.43 21.68 -22.25
N VAL A 159 7.22 20.56 -22.93
CA VAL A 159 7.67 19.24 -22.50
C VAL A 159 8.81 18.79 -23.40
N ARG A 160 9.93 18.38 -22.79
CA ARG A 160 11.09 17.87 -23.51
C ARG A 160 11.61 16.59 -22.88
N VAL A 161 11.98 15.63 -23.73
CA VAL A 161 12.71 14.43 -23.32
C VAL A 161 14.19 14.66 -23.54
N LEU A 162 14.98 14.45 -22.51
CA LEU A 162 16.43 14.70 -22.54
C LEU A 162 17.22 13.42 -22.27
N PRO A 163 18.45 13.33 -22.81
CA PRO A 163 19.35 12.21 -22.57
C PRO A 163 19.68 12.04 -21.07
N VAL A 164 19.90 10.78 -20.65
CA VAL A 164 20.23 10.42 -19.25
C VAL A 164 21.42 11.24 -18.74
N LYS A 165 22.45 11.40 -19.55
CA LYS A 165 23.65 12.20 -19.20
C LYS A 165 23.32 13.65 -18.83
N VAL A 166 22.31 14.25 -19.47
CA VAL A 166 21.87 15.62 -19.19
C VAL A 166 21.00 15.69 -17.95
N MET A 167 20.22 14.63 -17.71
CA MET A 167 19.31 14.54 -16.55
C MET A 167 20.01 14.12 -15.26
N GLN A 168 21.26 13.63 -15.28
CA GLN A 168 22.05 13.30 -14.09
C GLN A 168 21.26 12.45 -13.08
N ASN A 169 20.70 11.31 -13.51
CA ASN A 169 19.85 10.41 -12.72
C ASN A 169 18.50 11.01 -12.25
N GLN A 170 18.15 12.22 -12.70
CA GLN A 170 16.82 12.78 -12.45
C GLN A 170 15.83 12.20 -13.45
N LEU A 171 14.69 11.70 -12.95
CA LEU A 171 13.61 11.21 -13.81
C LEU A 171 12.79 12.36 -14.40
N ARG A 172 12.61 13.43 -13.63
CA ARG A 172 11.84 14.63 -13.96
C ARG A 172 12.50 15.86 -13.33
N ARG A 173 12.49 16.95 -14.07
CA ARG A 173 12.91 18.28 -13.60
C ARG A 173 12.03 19.36 -14.20
N TYR A 174 11.66 20.36 -13.41
CA TYR A 174 10.99 21.56 -13.88
C TYR A 174 11.98 22.72 -13.94
N ASP A 175 12.14 23.30 -15.12
CA ASP A 175 12.90 24.52 -15.33
C ASP A 175 11.93 25.72 -15.29
N GLN A 176 11.92 26.42 -14.16
CA GLN A 176 11.03 27.54 -13.91
C GLN A 176 11.32 28.73 -14.86
N HIS A 177 12.59 28.97 -15.19
CA HIS A 177 12.96 30.10 -16.02
C HIS A 177 12.52 29.90 -17.47
N ARG A 178 12.67 28.68 -17.98
CA ARG A 178 12.29 28.33 -19.35
C ARG A 178 10.87 27.86 -19.49
N ARG A 179 10.20 27.62 -18.36
CA ARG A 179 8.86 27.01 -18.27
C ARG A 179 8.82 25.67 -19.01
N GLU A 180 9.83 24.84 -18.75
CA GLU A 180 9.98 23.52 -19.39
C GLU A 180 9.90 22.40 -18.38
N ILE A 181 9.12 21.36 -18.70
CA ILE A 181 9.11 20.10 -17.99
C ILE A 181 10.05 19.15 -18.72
N LEU A 182 11.14 18.78 -18.07
CA LEU A 182 12.18 17.93 -18.61
C LEU A 182 11.98 16.50 -18.07
N LEU A 183 11.92 15.54 -18.98
CA LEU A 183 11.76 14.11 -18.67
C LEU A 183 12.99 13.34 -19.15
N SER A 184 13.40 12.33 -18.41
CA SER A 184 14.51 11.47 -18.82
C SER A 184 14.11 10.54 -19.96
N GLU A 185 15.02 10.32 -20.93
CA GLU A 185 14.84 9.31 -21.97
C GLU A 185 14.81 7.88 -21.41
N ALA A 186 15.38 7.63 -20.20
CA ALA A 186 15.35 6.36 -19.51
C ALA A 186 13.93 5.91 -19.15
N LEU A 187 13.00 6.84 -19.00
CA LEU A 187 11.61 6.54 -18.69
C LEU A 187 10.92 5.91 -19.90
N ARG A 188 10.22 4.79 -19.65
CA ARG A 188 9.29 4.20 -20.63
C ARG A 188 8.06 5.10 -20.80
N ARG A 189 7.31 4.92 -21.88
CA ARG A 189 6.14 5.75 -22.23
C ARG A 189 5.15 5.93 -21.05
N PRO A 190 4.67 4.87 -20.36
CA PRO A 190 3.77 5.04 -19.23
C PRO A 190 4.37 5.86 -18.08
N GLN A 191 5.66 5.69 -17.85
CA GLN A 191 6.37 6.44 -16.81
C GLN A 191 6.51 7.93 -17.19
N ARG A 192 6.79 8.25 -18.48
CA ARG A 192 6.84 9.64 -18.94
C ARG A 192 5.50 10.34 -18.77
N GLN A 193 4.40 9.67 -19.11
CA GLN A 193 3.05 10.21 -18.91
C GLN A 193 2.79 10.48 -17.41
N PHE A 194 3.10 9.52 -16.59
CA PHE A 194 2.93 9.65 -15.14
C PHE A 194 3.73 10.82 -14.58
N HIS A 195 5.03 10.90 -14.87
CA HIS A 195 5.89 11.98 -14.38
C HIS A 195 5.50 13.35 -14.92
N LEU A 196 5.02 13.43 -16.17
CA LEU A 196 4.47 14.65 -16.73
C LEU A 196 3.25 15.12 -15.95
N LEU A 197 2.30 14.22 -15.72
CA LEU A 197 1.05 14.52 -15.00
C LEU A 197 1.29 14.87 -13.53
N VAL A 198 2.24 14.19 -12.87
CA VAL A 198 2.65 14.57 -11.50
C VAL A 198 3.19 16.01 -11.49
N GLN A 199 4.03 16.40 -12.47
CA GLN A 199 4.54 17.77 -12.51
C GLN A 199 3.45 18.79 -12.85
N TYR A 200 2.54 18.43 -13.74
CA TYR A 200 1.38 19.25 -14.06
C TYR A 200 0.50 19.47 -12.81
N ALA A 201 0.21 18.41 -12.05
CA ALA A 201 -0.56 18.53 -10.83
C ALA A 201 0.09 19.47 -9.82
N LEU A 202 1.39 19.33 -9.59
CA LEU A 202 2.15 20.20 -8.69
C LEU A 202 2.16 21.68 -9.12
N LEU A 203 1.98 21.99 -10.41
CA LEU A 203 1.97 23.35 -10.93
C LEU A 203 0.54 23.92 -11.07
N SER A 204 -0.42 23.11 -11.48
CA SER A 204 -1.74 23.56 -11.91
C SER A 204 -2.88 23.20 -10.96
N GLN A 205 -2.66 22.23 -10.05
CA GLN A 205 -3.66 21.77 -9.07
C GLN A 205 -3.28 22.16 -7.62
N GLN A 206 -2.38 23.13 -7.46
CA GLN A 206 -1.93 23.58 -6.13
C GLN A 206 -3.07 23.88 -5.16
N PRO A 207 -4.14 24.62 -5.53
CA PRO A 207 -5.21 24.93 -4.60
C PRO A 207 -5.88 23.67 -4.01
N ILE A 208 -6.15 22.67 -4.85
CA ILE A 208 -6.75 21.40 -4.43
C ILE A 208 -5.77 20.61 -3.54
N LEU A 209 -4.50 20.56 -3.92
CA LEU A 209 -3.48 19.86 -3.13
C LEU A 209 -3.29 20.53 -1.77
N ASP A 210 -3.30 21.86 -1.71
CA ASP A 210 -3.17 22.63 -0.47
C ASP A 210 -4.39 22.46 0.44
N GLU A 211 -5.59 22.46 -0.12
CA GLU A 211 -6.83 22.21 0.61
C GLU A 211 -6.83 20.83 1.29
N ILE A 212 -6.43 19.76 0.55
CA ILE A 212 -6.33 18.43 1.12
C ILE A 212 -5.22 18.38 2.18
N CYS A 213 -4.04 18.99 1.91
CA CYS A 213 -2.94 19.02 2.88
C CYS A 213 -3.30 19.76 4.16
N ALA A 214 -4.17 20.79 4.09
CA ALA A 214 -4.64 21.51 5.27
C ALA A 214 -5.51 20.65 6.21
N THR A 215 -6.05 19.52 5.74
CA THR A 215 -6.79 18.58 6.59
C THR A 215 -5.87 17.62 7.35
N LEU A 216 -4.57 17.59 7.03
CA LEU A 216 -3.57 16.83 7.77
C LEU A 216 -3.20 17.61 9.04
N ASP A 217 -3.38 16.96 10.21
CA ASP A 217 -2.94 17.52 11.50
C ASP A 217 -1.41 17.39 11.65
N SER A 218 -0.68 18.24 10.93
CA SER A 218 0.79 18.27 10.99
C SER A 218 1.36 19.60 10.51
N ASP A 219 2.19 20.22 11.35
CA ASP A 219 2.99 21.41 11.01
C ASP A 219 4.34 21.05 10.37
N ASP A 220 4.64 19.76 10.24
CA ASP A 220 5.90 19.29 9.68
C ASP A 220 5.93 19.48 8.15
N GLN A 221 6.78 20.41 7.71
CA GLN A 221 6.94 20.75 6.29
C GLN A 221 7.36 19.57 5.41
N GLN A 222 8.09 18.60 5.96
CA GLN A 222 8.49 17.40 5.22
C GLN A 222 7.28 16.50 4.96
N THR A 223 6.45 16.29 5.97
CA THR A 223 5.20 15.52 5.87
C THR A 223 4.25 16.15 4.86
N VAL A 224 4.04 17.47 4.93
CA VAL A 224 3.19 18.20 3.99
C VAL A 224 3.72 18.11 2.56
N SER A 225 5.02 18.28 2.36
CA SER A 225 5.64 18.19 1.04
C SER A 225 5.52 16.77 0.46
N LEU A 226 5.72 15.74 1.28
CA LEU A 226 5.57 14.34 0.88
C LEU A 226 4.11 14.03 0.51
N LEU A 227 3.15 14.52 1.31
CA LEU A 227 1.73 14.38 1.01
C LEU A 227 1.37 15.04 -0.33
N LYS A 228 1.82 16.26 -0.58
CA LYS A 228 1.58 16.95 -1.87
C LYS A 228 2.07 16.14 -3.07
N VAL A 229 3.28 15.60 -2.98
CA VAL A 229 3.83 14.76 -4.06
C VAL A 229 3.01 13.48 -4.22
N THR A 230 2.55 12.89 -3.11
CA THR A 230 1.72 11.67 -3.12
C THR A 230 0.35 11.94 -3.74
N LEU A 231 -0.31 13.06 -3.40
CA LEU A 231 -1.58 13.48 -3.99
C LEU A 231 -1.43 13.83 -5.49
N ALA A 232 -0.32 14.45 -5.87
CA ALA A 232 -0.01 14.69 -7.29
C ALA A 232 0.18 13.37 -8.05
N ALA A 233 0.79 12.36 -7.42
CA ALA A 233 0.91 11.02 -7.99
C ALA A 233 -0.45 10.32 -8.08
N TYR A 234 -1.34 10.51 -7.09
CA TYR A 234 -2.73 10.06 -7.16
C TYR A 234 -3.47 10.66 -8.36
N PHE A 235 -3.42 11.99 -8.51
CA PHE A 235 -4.00 12.69 -9.65
C PHE A 235 -3.50 12.15 -10.98
N ALA A 236 -2.18 11.94 -11.11
CA ALA A 236 -1.60 11.35 -12.33
C ALA A 236 -2.18 9.97 -12.63
N GLY A 237 -2.34 9.11 -11.60
CA GLY A 237 -2.99 7.81 -11.72
C GLY A 237 -4.46 7.91 -12.14
N ALA A 238 -5.20 8.89 -11.60
CA ALA A 238 -6.60 9.14 -11.93
C ALA A 238 -6.77 9.60 -13.39
N VAL A 239 -5.88 10.46 -13.89
CA VAL A 239 -5.89 10.87 -15.32
C VAL A 239 -5.56 9.70 -16.25
N MET A 240 -4.57 8.88 -15.89
CA MET A 240 -4.16 7.73 -16.72
C MET A 240 -5.18 6.60 -16.71
N MET A 241 -5.92 6.46 -15.62
CA MET A 241 -6.92 5.40 -15.39
C MET A 241 -8.16 6.02 -14.74
N PRO A 242 -9.04 6.74 -15.52
CA PRO A 242 -10.24 7.37 -14.97
C PRO A 242 -11.13 6.38 -14.25
N TYR A 243 -11.74 6.82 -13.16
CA TYR A 243 -12.39 5.96 -12.19
C TYR A 243 -13.38 4.97 -12.81
N ASP A 244 -14.39 5.49 -13.49
CA ASP A 244 -15.49 4.68 -14.03
C ASP A 244 -15.02 3.73 -15.12
N ALA A 245 -14.25 4.23 -16.09
CA ALA A 245 -13.73 3.42 -17.20
C ALA A 245 -12.76 2.32 -16.71
N PHE A 246 -11.96 2.63 -15.69
CA PHE A 246 -11.02 1.68 -15.12
C PHE A 246 -11.73 0.62 -14.28
N LEU A 247 -12.67 1.00 -13.42
CA LEU A 247 -13.45 0.06 -12.61
C LEU A 247 -14.31 -0.88 -13.47
N GLU A 248 -15.00 -0.34 -14.48
CA GLU A 248 -15.76 -1.15 -15.43
C GLU A 248 -14.86 -2.15 -16.15
N SER A 249 -13.71 -1.68 -16.65
CA SER A 249 -12.72 -2.55 -17.29
C SER A 249 -12.19 -3.62 -16.35
N ALA A 250 -11.89 -3.25 -15.08
CA ALA A 250 -11.40 -4.18 -14.08
C ALA A 250 -12.42 -5.30 -13.79
N LYS A 251 -13.70 -4.94 -13.60
CA LYS A 251 -14.77 -5.93 -13.39
C LYS A 251 -14.96 -6.86 -14.61
N ASN A 252 -15.02 -6.29 -15.81
CA ASN A 252 -15.23 -7.05 -17.03
C ASN A 252 -14.08 -7.99 -17.37
N LEU A 253 -12.83 -7.60 -17.04
CA LEU A 253 -11.63 -8.41 -17.20
C LEU A 253 -11.35 -9.31 -15.99
N ARG A 254 -12.23 -9.32 -14.99
CA ARG A 254 -12.02 -10.06 -13.73
C ARG A 254 -10.65 -9.76 -13.13
N TYR A 255 -10.27 -8.46 -13.14
CA TYR A 255 -9.02 -7.94 -12.59
C TYR A 255 -7.75 -8.55 -13.21
N ASP A 256 -7.77 -8.85 -14.52
CA ASP A 256 -6.55 -9.22 -15.27
C ASP A 256 -5.59 -8.03 -15.35
N LEU A 257 -4.50 -8.10 -14.58
CA LEU A 257 -3.56 -7.00 -14.41
C LEU A 257 -2.80 -6.66 -15.70
N ASP A 258 -2.46 -7.67 -16.50
CA ASP A 258 -1.74 -7.48 -17.76
C ASP A 258 -2.64 -6.84 -18.83
N LEU A 259 -3.89 -7.32 -18.95
CA LEU A 259 -4.85 -6.71 -19.88
C LEU A 259 -5.23 -5.29 -19.46
N LEU A 260 -5.40 -5.03 -18.16
CA LEU A 260 -5.63 -3.68 -17.67
C LEU A 260 -4.45 -2.76 -17.99
N GLY A 261 -3.22 -3.20 -17.74
CA GLY A 261 -2.03 -2.44 -18.08
C GLY A 261 -1.93 -2.08 -19.57
N ARG A 262 -2.27 -3.03 -20.45
CA ARG A 262 -2.30 -2.80 -21.91
C ARG A 262 -3.42 -1.86 -22.34
N ARG A 263 -4.61 -1.99 -21.75
CA ARG A 263 -5.79 -1.16 -22.08
C ARG A 263 -5.56 0.31 -21.77
N PHE A 264 -4.90 0.59 -20.63
CA PHE A 264 -4.67 1.95 -20.16
C PHE A 264 -3.24 2.47 -20.42
N ASP A 265 -2.41 1.73 -21.15
CA ASP A 265 -0.98 2.05 -21.38
C ASP A 265 -0.25 2.39 -20.06
N THR A 266 -0.38 1.51 -19.08
CA THR A 266 0.17 1.68 -17.73
C THR A 266 1.01 0.47 -17.31
N SER A 267 1.91 0.67 -16.34
CA SER A 267 2.70 -0.42 -15.78
C SER A 267 1.90 -1.25 -14.79
N LEU A 268 2.35 -2.48 -14.53
CA LEU A 268 1.76 -3.36 -13.52
C LEU A 268 1.66 -2.67 -12.14
N GLU A 269 2.73 -1.99 -11.70
CA GLU A 269 2.72 -1.27 -10.42
C GLU A 269 1.67 -0.16 -10.40
N GLN A 270 1.50 0.58 -11.50
CA GLN A 270 0.48 1.62 -11.63
C GLN A 270 -0.93 1.03 -11.56
N VAL A 271 -1.18 -0.09 -12.26
CA VAL A 271 -2.46 -0.82 -12.19
C VAL A 271 -2.75 -1.26 -10.76
N CYS A 272 -1.80 -1.96 -10.11
CA CYS A 272 -1.97 -2.42 -8.74
C CYS A 272 -2.24 -1.26 -7.76
N HIS A 273 -1.52 -0.16 -7.92
CA HIS A 273 -1.73 1.03 -7.11
C HIS A 273 -3.13 1.64 -7.32
N ARG A 274 -3.55 1.75 -8.59
CA ARG A 274 -4.89 2.29 -8.93
C ARG A 274 -6.01 1.45 -8.35
N LEU A 275 -5.89 0.12 -8.38
CA LEU A 275 -6.87 -0.79 -7.79
C LEU A 275 -7.10 -0.55 -6.30
N THR A 276 -6.10 -0.08 -5.55
CA THR A 276 -6.27 0.25 -4.13
C THR A 276 -7.04 1.55 -3.88
N THR A 277 -7.30 2.34 -4.90
CA THR A 277 -7.99 3.64 -4.80
C THR A 277 -9.46 3.59 -5.23
N LEU A 278 -9.98 2.42 -5.61
CA LEU A 278 -11.35 2.26 -6.09
C LEU A 278 -12.37 2.14 -4.94
N ASN A 279 -12.41 3.16 -4.08
CA ASN A 279 -13.20 3.15 -2.83
C ASN A 279 -14.29 4.23 -2.76
N ALA A 280 -14.77 4.74 -3.92
CA ALA A 280 -15.91 5.67 -3.95
C ALA A 280 -17.16 5.03 -3.31
N SER A 281 -17.88 5.77 -2.47
CA SER A 281 -19.01 5.24 -1.71
C SER A 281 -20.15 4.71 -2.58
N HIS A 282 -20.35 5.27 -3.76
CA HIS A 282 -21.42 4.91 -4.69
C HIS A 282 -21.05 3.79 -5.66
N MET A 283 -19.76 3.51 -5.86
CA MET A 283 -19.29 2.51 -6.83
C MET A 283 -17.92 1.99 -6.45
N ARG A 284 -17.86 0.94 -5.64
CA ARG A 284 -16.62 0.34 -5.15
C ARG A 284 -16.11 -0.77 -6.05
N GLY A 285 -14.78 -0.87 -6.10
CA GLY A 285 -14.07 -2.06 -6.56
C GLY A 285 -13.84 -3.06 -5.42
N ILE A 286 -13.07 -4.11 -5.69
CA ILE A 286 -12.54 -4.97 -4.63
C ILE A 286 -11.56 -4.15 -3.78
N PRO A 287 -11.70 -4.17 -2.43
CA PRO A 287 -10.77 -3.49 -1.56
C PRO A 287 -9.44 -4.25 -1.54
N PHE A 288 -8.49 -3.78 -2.34
CA PHE A 288 -7.16 -4.36 -2.41
C PHE A 288 -6.21 -3.68 -1.44
N PHE A 289 -5.28 -4.46 -0.88
CA PHE A 289 -4.04 -3.93 -0.32
C PHE A 289 -2.89 -4.11 -1.32
N PHE A 290 -1.88 -3.28 -1.20
CA PHE A 290 -0.69 -3.28 -2.05
C PHE A 290 0.57 -3.20 -1.20
N VAL A 291 1.58 -3.98 -1.58
CA VAL A 291 2.91 -3.96 -0.97
C VAL A 291 3.98 -4.03 -2.05
N ARG A 292 5.05 -3.27 -1.89
CA ARG A 292 6.27 -3.41 -2.68
C ARG A 292 7.44 -3.73 -1.76
N VAL A 293 8.14 -4.81 -2.08
CA VAL A 293 9.32 -5.27 -1.33
C VAL A 293 10.54 -5.31 -2.25
N ASP A 294 11.72 -5.12 -1.67
CA ASP A 294 12.99 -5.40 -2.33
C ASP A 294 13.38 -6.88 -2.15
N ASP A 295 14.48 -7.30 -2.74
CA ASP A 295 15.00 -8.67 -2.67
C ASP A 295 15.46 -9.08 -1.26
N ALA A 296 15.81 -8.10 -0.41
CA ALA A 296 16.11 -8.30 1.00
C ALA A 296 14.84 -8.45 1.88
N GLY A 297 13.64 -8.23 1.31
CA GLY A 297 12.36 -8.33 2.00
C GLY A 297 11.92 -7.06 2.72
N ASN A 298 12.59 -5.91 2.51
CA ASN A 298 12.18 -4.66 3.09
C ASN A 298 10.95 -4.09 2.36
N ILE A 299 9.97 -3.61 3.13
CA ILE A 299 8.78 -2.97 2.57
C ILE A 299 9.09 -1.52 2.21
N SER A 300 9.20 -1.24 0.91
CA SER A 300 9.45 0.11 0.39
C SER A 300 8.16 0.92 0.17
N LYS A 301 7.01 0.25 -0.02
CA LYS A 301 5.70 0.89 -0.20
C LYS A 301 4.59 -0.04 0.28
N ARG A 302 3.61 0.50 0.98
CA ARG A 302 2.42 -0.23 1.40
C ARG A 302 1.18 0.67 1.34
N LEU A 303 0.07 0.10 0.92
CA LEU A 303 -1.26 0.72 0.93
C LEU A 303 -2.24 -0.35 1.40
N ALA A 304 -2.95 -0.08 2.47
CA ALA A 304 -3.98 -0.99 2.98
C ALA A 304 -5.36 -0.38 2.70
N ALA A 305 -6.17 -1.09 1.93
CA ALA A 305 -7.60 -0.80 1.78
C ALA A 305 -8.46 -1.96 2.30
N ALA A 306 -7.88 -3.15 2.44
CA ALA A 306 -8.51 -4.32 3.05
C ALA A 306 -7.77 -4.64 4.34
N GLY A 307 -8.41 -4.97 5.43
CA GLY A 307 -7.92 -5.24 6.77
C GLY A 307 -6.63 -6.06 6.96
N MET A 308 -5.80 -6.18 5.93
CA MET A 308 -4.47 -6.79 6.01
C MET A 308 -3.52 -5.85 6.74
N GLN A 309 -3.07 -6.29 7.88
CA GLN A 309 -2.10 -5.56 8.68
C GLN A 309 -0.68 -5.98 8.30
N PHE A 310 0.20 -5.02 8.24
CA PHE A 310 1.62 -5.23 8.00
C PHE A 310 2.40 -4.84 9.24
N ALA A 311 3.41 -5.62 9.61
CA ALA A 311 4.34 -5.20 10.66
C ALA A 311 4.95 -3.85 10.31
N THR A 312 5.02 -2.95 11.29
CA THR A 312 5.65 -1.64 11.13
C THR A 312 7.16 -1.79 11.08
N HIS A 313 7.69 -2.83 11.73
CA HIS A 313 9.13 -3.11 11.87
C HIS A 313 9.41 -4.59 11.57
N GLY A 314 10.61 -4.84 11.04
CA GLY A 314 11.06 -6.19 10.68
C GLY A 314 10.59 -6.63 9.29
N GLY A 315 11.01 -7.82 8.90
CA GLY A 315 10.64 -8.44 7.62
C GLY A 315 9.24 -9.04 7.65
N THR A 316 8.63 -9.17 6.48
CA THR A 316 7.38 -9.91 6.31
C THR A 316 7.60 -11.43 6.42
N CYS A 317 6.53 -12.22 6.52
CA CYS A 317 6.62 -13.67 6.64
C CYS A 317 7.32 -14.29 5.43
N PRO A 318 8.40 -15.09 5.60
CA PRO A 318 9.15 -15.69 4.50
C PRO A 318 8.33 -16.71 3.68
N LYS A 319 7.19 -17.18 4.21
CA LYS A 319 6.28 -18.09 3.51
C LYS A 319 5.40 -17.37 2.50
N TRP A 320 5.36 -16.04 2.52
CA TRP A 320 4.53 -15.26 1.61
C TRP A 320 5.10 -15.28 0.19
N ALA A 321 4.20 -15.40 -0.81
CA ALA A 321 4.57 -15.56 -2.22
C ALA A 321 5.38 -14.39 -2.78
N VAL A 322 5.27 -13.20 -2.20
CA VAL A 322 6.02 -12.02 -2.65
C VAL A 322 7.54 -12.24 -2.64
N HIS A 323 8.06 -12.98 -1.65
CA HIS A 323 9.48 -13.33 -1.58
C HIS A 323 9.89 -14.39 -2.62
N LYS A 324 8.93 -15.21 -3.06
CA LYS A 324 9.18 -16.23 -4.10
C LYS A 324 9.18 -15.62 -5.50
N ALA A 325 8.60 -14.43 -5.68
CA ALA A 325 8.49 -13.78 -6.97
C ALA A 325 9.86 -13.51 -7.62
N PHE A 326 10.89 -13.22 -6.83
CA PHE A 326 12.27 -13.00 -7.33
C PHE A 326 12.88 -14.23 -7.98
N ARG A 327 12.40 -15.44 -7.65
CA ARG A 327 12.87 -16.70 -8.25
C ARG A 327 12.21 -17.00 -9.60
N THR A 328 11.11 -16.33 -9.90
CA THR A 328 10.33 -16.49 -11.14
C THR A 328 9.96 -15.12 -11.68
N PRO A 329 10.94 -14.33 -12.17
CA PRO A 329 10.68 -12.99 -12.67
C PRO A 329 9.56 -12.98 -13.71
N GLU A 330 8.79 -11.88 -13.72
CA GLU A 330 7.68 -11.62 -14.64
C GLU A 330 6.47 -12.58 -14.53
N LYS A 331 6.55 -13.66 -13.75
CA LYS A 331 5.43 -14.57 -13.54
C LYS A 331 4.56 -14.10 -12.37
N ILE A 332 3.25 -14.02 -12.57
CA ILE A 332 2.31 -13.80 -11.47
C ILE A 332 2.19 -15.08 -10.65
N LEU A 333 2.56 -14.98 -9.37
CA LEU A 333 2.35 -16.02 -8.38
C LEU A 333 1.07 -15.72 -7.61
N THR A 334 0.27 -16.75 -7.40
CA THR A 334 -0.98 -16.68 -6.64
C THR A 334 -0.87 -17.46 -5.35
N GLN A 335 -1.44 -16.96 -4.27
CA GLN A 335 -1.45 -17.66 -2.99
C GLN A 335 -2.70 -17.29 -2.19
N ALA A 336 -3.40 -18.29 -1.66
CA ALA A 336 -4.39 -18.10 -0.62
C ALA A 336 -3.70 -18.25 0.74
N VAL A 337 -3.88 -17.29 1.62
CA VAL A 337 -3.17 -17.22 2.91
C VAL A 337 -4.12 -17.08 4.07
N GLU A 338 -3.70 -17.55 5.24
CA GLU A 338 -4.42 -17.40 6.49
C GLU A 338 -3.49 -16.81 7.56
N LEU A 339 -3.91 -15.70 8.18
CA LEU A 339 -3.24 -15.10 9.32
C LEU A 339 -3.53 -15.85 10.63
N PRO A 340 -2.73 -15.66 11.69
CA PRO A 340 -2.96 -16.32 12.99
C PRO A 340 -4.34 -16.06 13.56
N GLY A 341 -4.93 -14.88 13.34
CA GLY A 341 -6.29 -14.51 13.77
C GLY A 341 -7.42 -15.13 12.93
N GLY A 342 -7.13 -16.05 12.00
CA GLY A 342 -8.11 -16.72 11.14
C GLY A 342 -8.57 -15.91 9.93
N GLN A 343 -8.09 -14.69 9.76
CA GLN A 343 -8.36 -13.85 8.58
C GLN A 343 -7.72 -14.48 7.35
N LYS A 344 -8.45 -14.50 6.24
CA LYS A 344 -8.03 -15.17 5.00
C LYS A 344 -7.97 -14.19 3.85
N PHE A 345 -6.86 -14.25 3.10
CA PHE A 345 -6.64 -13.38 1.96
C PHE A 345 -6.23 -14.17 0.72
N PHE A 346 -6.55 -13.62 -0.43
CA PHE A 346 -6.02 -14.02 -1.71
C PHE A 346 -4.98 -12.99 -2.15
N THR A 347 -3.79 -13.45 -2.55
CA THR A 347 -2.66 -12.57 -2.90
C THR A 347 -2.07 -12.94 -4.26
N LEU A 348 -1.69 -11.92 -5.00
CA LEU A 348 -0.94 -11.97 -6.25
C LEU A 348 0.43 -11.35 -6.02
N ALA A 349 1.48 -11.94 -6.54
CA ALA A 349 2.83 -11.39 -6.42
C ALA A 349 3.59 -11.51 -7.74
N ARG A 350 4.34 -10.47 -8.11
CA ARG A 350 5.18 -10.45 -9.31
C ARG A 350 6.31 -9.45 -9.16
N THR A 351 7.48 -9.75 -9.75
CA THR A 351 8.55 -8.77 -9.88
C THR A 351 8.16 -7.65 -10.84
N VAL A 352 8.63 -6.46 -10.57
CA VAL A 352 8.50 -5.30 -11.46
C VAL A 352 9.87 -4.97 -12.05
N PRO A 353 9.94 -4.68 -13.34
CA PRO A 353 11.21 -4.32 -13.95
C PRO A 353 11.75 -3.04 -13.30
N PRO A 354 13.06 -2.91 -13.14
CA PRO A 354 13.67 -1.69 -12.60
C PRO A 354 13.27 -0.49 -13.46
N LEU A 355 13.18 0.66 -12.81
CA LEU A 355 12.83 1.93 -13.47
C LEU A 355 13.80 2.23 -14.64
N TRP A 356 15.05 1.93 -14.42
CA TRP A 356 16.14 2.10 -15.38
C TRP A 356 17.33 1.25 -14.92
N SER A 357 18.07 0.69 -15.87
CA SER A 357 19.34 0.03 -15.62
C SER A 357 20.37 0.46 -16.65
N ALA A 358 21.45 1.10 -16.21
CA ALA A 358 22.65 1.15 -17.02
C ALA A 358 23.33 -0.22 -17.01
N VAL A 359 23.98 -0.56 -18.12
CA VAL A 359 24.71 -1.85 -18.25
C VAL A 359 25.75 -2.06 -17.15
N SER A 360 26.20 -0.99 -16.49
CA SER A 360 27.24 -0.97 -15.47
C SER A 360 26.76 -0.75 -14.04
N GLU A 361 25.45 -0.60 -13.80
CA GLU A 361 24.91 -0.34 -12.46
C GLU A 361 24.09 -1.51 -11.95
N GLU A 362 24.32 -1.91 -10.70
CA GLU A 362 23.43 -2.81 -10.00
C GLU A 362 22.06 -2.14 -9.82
N THR A 363 21.03 -2.79 -10.29
CA THR A 363 19.67 -2.29 -10.18
C THR A 363 18.93 -3.02 -9.08
N THR A 364 18.30 -2.27 -8.18
CA THR A 364 17.43 -2.85 -7.16
C THR A 364 16.21 -3.49 -7.82
N GLU A 365 16.03 -4.78 -7.60
CA GLU A 365 14.83 -5.49 -8.02
C GLU A 365 13.73 -5.31 -6.97
N PHE A 366 12.51 -5.13 -7.45
CA PHE A 366 11.32 -5.06 -6.60
C PHE A 366 10.30 -6.11 -7.00
N ALA A 367 9.59 -6.62 -6.00
CA ALA A 367 8.38 -7.36 -6.20
C ALA A 367 7.19 -6.60 -5.62
N VAL A 368 6.06 -6.67 -6.30
CA VAL A 368 4.79 -6.13 -5.80
C VAL A 368 3.88 -7.29 -5.42
N ALA A 369 3.12 -7.11 -4.33
CA ALA A 369 2.00 -7.96 -4.01
C ALA A 369 0.72 -7.13 -3.93
N LEU A 370 -0.32 -7.66 -4.54
CA LEU A 370 -1.69 -7.16 -4.49
C LEU A 370 -2.54 -8.24 -3.83
N GLY A 371 -3.42 -7.89 -2.90
CA GLY A 371 -4.27 -8.88 -2.27
C GLY A 371 -5.56 -8.28 -1.76
N CYS A 372 -6.53 -9.15 -1.50
CA CYS A 372 -7.84 -8.82 -0.96
C CYS A 372 -8.30 -9.94 -0.03
N GLU A 373 -9.38 -9.71 0.70
CA GLU A 373 -10.02 -10.79 1.46
C GLU A 373 -10.42 -11.95 0.55
N LEU A 374 -10.32 -13.17 1.09
CA LEU A 374 -10.49 -14.40 0.32
C LEU A 374 -11.85 -14.52 -0.38
N HIS A 375 -12.91 -13.94 0.20
CA HIS A 375 -14.25 -14.02 -0.38
C HIS A 375 -14.38 -13.31 -1.75
N HIS A 376 -13.51 -12.31 -2.01
CA HIS A 376 -13.42 -11.64 -3.31
C HIS A 376 -12.66 -12.44 -4.38
N ALA A 377 -11.97 -13.52 -4.00
CA ALA A 377 -11.16 -14.31 -4.95
C ALA A 377 -11.96 -14.81 -6.15
N ARG A 378 -13.24 -15.15 -5.96
CA ARG A 378 -14.14 -15.62 -7.04
C ARG A 378 -14.30 -14.64 -8.22
N ASP A 379 -14.09 -13.35 -7.96
CA ASP A 379 -14.22 -12.29 -8.97
C ASP A 379 -12.89 -12.03 -9.71
N ILE A 380 -11.81 -12.71 -9.29
CA ILE A 380 -10.44 -12.51 -9.79
C ILE A 380 -10.03 -13.69 -10.67
N ILE A 381 -9.64 -13.43 -11.93
CA ILE A 381 -9.28 -14.46 -12.91
C ILE A 381 -8.15 -15.38 -12.43
N TYR A 382 -7.20 -14.87 -11.70
CA TYR A 382 -6.05 -15.62 -11.19
C TYR A 382 -6.41 -16.63 -10.10
N ALA A 383 -7.58 -16.50 -9.48
CA ALA A 383 -8.04 -17.44 -8.47
C ALA A 383 -8.62 -18.74 -9.07
N ASP A 384 -8.93 -18.77 -10.35
CA ASP A 384 -9.49 -19.96 -11.02
C ASP A 384 -8.54 -21.18 -10.93
N GLN A 385 -7.25 -20.94 -10.69
CA GLN A 385 -6.22 -21.99 -10.54
C GLN A 385 -6.11 -22.57 -9.12
N ILE A 386 -6.76 -21.96 -8.14
CA ILE A 386 -6.69 -22.36 -6.73
C ILE A 386 -8.08 -22.65 -6.20
N ASP A 387 -8.31 -23.87 -5.73
CA ASP A 387 -9.53 -24.19 -4.97
C ASP A 387 -9.46 -23.54 -3.59
N THR A 388 -9.95 -22.32 -3.51
CA THR A 388 -9.92 -21.49 -2.27
C THR A 388 -10.85 -22.04 -1.18
N GLY A 389 -11.74 -22.96 -1.49
CA GLY A 389 -12.63 -23.61 -0.54
C GLY A 389 -11.96 -24.71 0.28
N LYS A 390 -10.78 -25.19 -0.13
CA LYS A 390 -10.07 -26.25 0.59
C LYS A 390 -9.07 -25.71 1.60
N PRO A 391 -9.20 -26.02 2.91
CA PRO A 391 -8.26 -25.54 3.94
C PRO A 391 -6.80 -25.86 3.65
N LYS A 392 -6.52 -26.99 3.01
CA LYS A 392 -5.14 -27.40 2.64
C LYS A 392 -4.46 -26.47 1.63
N ASN A 393 -5.21 -25.64 0.91
CA ASN A 393 -4.69 -24.68 -0.05
C ASN A 393 -4.42 -23.31 0.58
N LEU A 394 -4.77 -23.12 1.86
CA LEU A 394 -4.46 -21.92 2.63
C LEU A 394 -3.06 -22.05 3.22
N GLU A 395 -2.15 -21.18 2.79
CA GLU A 395 -0.81 -21.13 3.39
C GLU A 395 -0.86 -20.35 4.72
N PRO A 396 -0.50 -20.97 5.84
CA PRO A 396 -0.45 -20.28 7.11
C PRO A 396 0.74 -19.30 7.14
N ILE A 397 0.48 -18.00 7.09
CA ILE A 397 1.48 -16.95 7.19
C ILE A 397 1.29 -16.14 8.48
N GLY A 398 2.31 -15.34 8.84
CA GLY A 398 2.25 -14.34 9.91
C GLY A 398 2.46 -12.94 9.33
N ILE A 399 2.19 -11.92 10.13
CA ILE A 399 2.48 -10.52 9.78
C ILE A 399 4.01 -10.31 9.76
N GLY A 400 4.71 -10.83 10.77
CA GLY A 400 6.16 -10.91 10.91
C GLY A 400 6.50 -11.99 11.92
N CYS A 401 7.73 -12.52 11.93
CA CYS A 401 8.09 -13.68 12.77
C CYS A 401 7.96 -13.39 14.28
N ALA A 402 8.34 -12.20 14.72
CA ALA A 402 8.31 -11.85 16.14
C ALA A 402 6.88 -11.77 16.70
N ALA A 403 5.92 -11.22 15.94
CA ALA A 403 4.52 -11.11 16.33
C ALA A 403 3.65 -12.33 15.94
N CYS A 404 4.24 -13.36 15.31
CA CYS A 404 3.49 -14.51 14.82
C CYS A 404 3.29 -15.58 15.89
N GLU A 405 2.04 -15.99 16.10
CA GLU A 405 1.62 -17.00 17.09
C GLU A 405 1.82 -18.46 16.65
N ARG A 406 2.20 -18.71 15.41
CA ARG A 406 2.32 -20.08 14.90
C ARG A 406 3.55 -20.77 15.48
N MET A 407 3.36 -21.64 16.46
CA MET A 407 4.45 -22.30 17.20
C MET A 407 5.17 -23.39 16.39
N ASP A 408 4.50 -23.99 15.42
CA ASP A 408 4.97 -25.11 14.59
C ASP A 408 5.67 -24.66 13.28
N CYS A 409 5.96 -23.38 13.14
CA CYS A 409 6.53 -22.82 11.90
C CYS A 409 8.02 -23.19 11.75
N THR A 410 8.32 -24.03 10.75
CA THR A 410 9.69 -24.44 10.42
C THR A 410 10.54 -23.34 9.74
N GLN A 411 9.93 -22.25 9.25
CA GLN A 411 10.60 -21.14 8.59
C GLN A 411 10.70 -19.88 9.46
N ARG A 412 10.49 -20.02 10.75
CA ARG A 412 10.57 -18.92 11.69
C ARG A 412 11.97 -18.36 11.78
N ALA A 413 12.16 -17.06 11.53
CA ALA A 413 13.45 -16.37 11.59
C ALA A 413 13.73 -15.72 12.96
N HIS A 414 12.71 -15.38 13.75
CA HIS A 414 12.82 -14.76 15.06
C HIS A 414 11.95 -15.51 16.08
N PRO A 415 12.36 -15.63 17.34
CA PRO A 415 11.52 -16.17 18.38
C PRO A 415 10.24 -15.35 18.54
N PRO A 416 9.09 -15.96 18.86
CA PRO A 416 7.88 -15.22 19.12
C PRO A 416 7.96 -14.51 20.47
N ILE A 417 7.38 -13.32 20.53
CA ILE A 417 7.33 -12.53 21.75
C ILE A 417 6.42 -13.20 22.78
N GLY A 418 6.81 -13.11 24.06
CA GLY A 418 6.04 -13.67 25.16
C GLY A 418 6.13 -15.19 25.31
N HIS A 419 7.01 -15.86 24.57
CA HIS A 419 7.24 -17.29 24.69
C HIS A 419 8.69 -17.58 25.11
N GLU A 420 8.84 -18.54 26.03
CA GLU A 420 10.17 -18.99 26.44
C GLU A 420 10.78 -19.93 25.41
N LEU A 421 12.08 -19.75 25.15
CA LEU A 421 12.83 -20.69 24.35
C LEU A 421 13.21 -21.88 25.20
N ARG A 422 12.96 -23.08 24.70
CA ARG A 422 13.36 -24.31 25.33
C ARG A 422 14.62 -24.86 24.65
N PHE A 423 15.63 -25.14 25.43
CA PHE A 423 16.86 -25.73 24.96
C PHE A 423 16.98 -27.14 25.52
N ASP A 424 16.79 -28.13 24.67
CA ASP A 424 17.00 -29.54 25.00
C ASP A 424 18.28 -30.02 24.31
N GLY A 425 19.27 -30.46 25.06
CA GLY A 425 20.53 -30.97 24.54
C GLY A 425 20.42 -32.35 23.86
N HIS A 426 19.31 -33.05 24.02
CA HIS A 426 19.06 -34.38 23.51
C HIS A 426 18.11 -34.44 22.33
N MET A 427 17.33 -33.38 22.10
CA MET A 427 16.31 -33.36 21.06
C MET A 427 16.30 -31.99 20.34
N ARG A 428 16.28 -32.00 19.02
CA ARG A 428 16.11 -30.82 18.20
C ARG A 428 14.94 -31.01 17.24
N ARG A 429 14.02 -30.06 17.23
CA ARG A 429 12.92 -30.02 16.26
C ARG A 429 13.40 -29.46 14.92
N ALA A 430 12.59 -29.64 13.88
CA ALA A 430 12.89 -29.14 12.53
C ALA A 430 12.89 -27.60 12.42
N GLY A 431 12.23 -26.90 13.35
CA GLY A 431 12.25 -25.44 13.44
C GLY A 431 13.55 -24.91 14.04
N MET A 432 13.85 -23.61 13.78
CA MET A 432 15.04 -22.96 14.32
C MET A 432 14.95 -22.78 15.84
N PHE A 433 13.74 -22.61 16.36
CA PHE A 433 13.47 -22.35 17.79
C PHE A 433 12.56 -23.44 18.36
N ASP A 434 12.98 -24.04 19.48
CA ASP A 434 12.14 -24.88 20.30
C ASP A 434 11.38 -23.97 21.29
N LEU A 435 10.06 -24.02 21.25
CA LEU A 435 9.17 -23.21 22.05
C LEU A 435 8.39 -24.09 23.00
N ASP A 436 8.12 -23.58 24.21
CA ASP A 436 7.22 -24.26 25.13
C ASP A 436 5.78 -24.12 24.66
N ILE A 437 5.09 -25.24 24.45
CA ILE A 437 3.72 -25.33 23.95
C ILE A 437 2.79 -25.64 25.15
N THR A 438 3.00 -25.00 26.29
CA THR A 438 2.07 -25.19 27.45
C THR A 438 0.89 -24.25 27.36
#